data_7f700334800f485cd8d298b679c386c7
#
_entry.id   7f700334800f485cd8d298b679c386c7
#
_cell.length_a   1.000
_cell.length_b   1.000
_cell.length_c   1.000
_cell.angle_alpha   90.00
_cell.angle_beta   90.00
_cell.angle_gamma   90.00
#
_symmetry.space_group_name_H-M   'P 1'
#
loop_
_entity.id
_entity.type
_entity.pdbx_description
1 polymer ?
#
loop_
_entity_poly.entity_id
_entity_poly.type
_entity_poly.pdbx_seq_one_letter_code
_entity_poly.pdbx_strand_id
1 'polypeptide(L)'
;MIGSVSGYTTPKEMKGSVTLMTQRQKALLSCAVAAALLLSGCRKGNGDSGSMSSSNAMSGSSGSASTTQTGGWKTGLGILTEASDEARTGTIHTIAAAVLLDGEGKLADVMLDELEVEVTADGKGVVTMPTDYRTKRQKGDDYPLAAASSLKKGWAEQADDFADYLTGMTPEQASMLETDKDGKATDADLLSGCTIRVDQYRDAVAKACTNAAALGAAKGDRVSLGVEAENASSDITATDDKDVNAEVDLTVVALTLDADGRVTSAIGDMAEPALTIAADGGVTAPDTVRSKLELGDSYGMRNASSLGKEWYEHSEGYCSYLKGKTEKEVADIPADGSDADLAALCTISI
;
A
#
# COMPACT_ATOMS: atom_id res chain seq x y z
N MET A 1 -28.86 35.56 43.67
CA MET A 1 -27.60 35.98 43.02
C MET A 1 -27.17 34.86 42.13
N ILE A 2 -27.15 35.19 40.86
CA ILE A 2 -27.04 34.30 39.72
C ILE A 2 -25.57 34.04 39.45
N GLY A 3 -25.13 32.78 39.53
CA GLY A 3 -23.78 32.35 39.16
C GLY A 3 -23.76 31.84 37.72
N SER A 4 -23.03 32.56 36.88
CA SER A 4 -22.81 32.32 35.46
C SER A 4 -21.96 31.06 35.25
N VAL A 5 -22.47 30.11 34.45
CA VAL A 5 -21.72 29.04 33.83
C VAL A 5 -21.28 29.53 32.49
N SER A 6 -19.99 29.68 32.28
CA SER A 6 -19.42 29.91 30.95
C SER A 6 -18.17 29.04 30.79
N GLY A 7 -18.10 28.32 29.71
CA GLY A 7 -16.92 27.59 29.33
C GLY A 7 -17.14 26.51 28.30
N TYR A 8 -17.90 26.80 27.20
CA TYR A 8 -17.74 26.01 25.99
C TYR A 8 -16.50 26.53 25.26
N THR A 9 -15.39 25.81 25.38
CA THR A 9 -14.26 25.98 24.50
C THR A 9 -14.63 25.38 23.13
N THR A 10 -14.80 26.24 22.15
CA THR A 10 -14.91 25.88 20.73
C THR A 10 -13.65 25.12 20.32
N PRO A 11 -13.77 24.08 19.46
CA PRO A 11 -12.62 23.44 18.86
C PRO A 11 -11.80 24.48 18.10
N LYS A 12 -10.52 24.56 18.43
CA LYS A 12 -9.55 25.35 17.69
C LYS A 12 -9.59 24.86 16.23
N GLU A 13 -9.96 25.74 15.32
CA GLU A 13 -9.87 25.46 13.89
C GLU A 13 -8.44 25.00 13.58
N MET A 14 -8.29 23.72 13.30
CA MET A 14 -7.10 23.20 12.63
C MET A 14 -7.12 23.76 11.22
N LYS A 15 -6.55 24.94 11.02
CA LYS A 15 -6.11 25.38 9.71
C LYS A 15 -4.91 24.50 9.34
N GLY A 16 -5.19 23.28 8.88
CA GLY A 16 -4.23 22.49 8.14
C GLY A 16 -3.81 23.33 6.93
N SER A 17 -2.57 23.78 6.94
CA SER A 17 -1.95 24.36 5.76
C SER A 17 -1.94 23.24 4.71
N VAL A 18 -2.85 23.31 3.74
CA VAL A 18 -2.77 22.47 2.55
C VAL A 18 -1.53 22.92 1.80
N THR A 19 -0.41 22.33 2.18
CA THR A 19 0.84 22.51 1.45
C THR A 19 0.67 21.78 0.12
N LEU A 20 0.73 22.50 -0.98
CA LEU A 20 0.86 21.92 -2.32
C LEU A 20 1.99 20.87 -2.25
N MET A 21 1.72 19.67 -2.70
CA MET A 21 2.70 18.58 -2.73
C MET A 21 4.05 19.10 -3.23
N THR A 22 5.09 18.82 -2.46
CA THR A 22 6.46 19.19 -2.82
C THR A 22 6.91 18.40 -4.06
N GLN A 23 7.95 18.87 -4.73
CA GLN A 23 8.56 18.11 -5.85
C GLN A 23 9.03 16.70 -5.43
N ARG A 24 9.27 16.47 -4.13
CA ARG A 24 9.68 15.18 -3.57
C ARG A 24 8.53 14.18 -3.52
N GLN A 25 7.37 14.59 -3.01
CA GLN A 25 6.16 13.76 -2.98
C GLN A 25 5.74 13.30 -4.38
N LYS A 26 6.10 14.08 -5.38
CA LYS A 26 5.89 13.82 -6.80
C LYS A 26 6.71 12.63 -7.31
N ALA A 27 7.96 12.55 -6.90
CA ALA A 27 8.86 11.47 -7.28
C ALA A 27 8.45 10.12 -6.68
N LEU A 28 7.86 10.11 -5.48
CA LEU A 28 7.50 8.88 -4.78
C LEU A 28 6.47 8.04 -5.52
N LEU A 29 5.40 8.63 -6.05
CA LEU A 29 4.38 7.87 -6.75
C LEU A 29 4.95 7.19 -8.00
N SER A 30 5.82 7.87 -8.76
CA SER A 30 6.51 7.30 -9.90
C SER A 30 7.50 6.20 -9.49
N CYS A 31 8.24 6.40 -8.40
CA CYS A 31 9.14 5.38 -7.85
C CYS A 31 8.36 4.14 -7.38
N ALA A 32 7.24 4.31 -6.68
CA ALA A 32 6.41 3.19 -6.26
C ALA A 32 5.85 2.38 -7.44
N VAL A 33 5.46 3.05 -8.52
CA VAL A 33 5.04 2.36 -9.76
C VAL A 33 6.21 1.62 -10.39
N ALA A 34 7.39 2.23 -10.48
CA ALA A 34 8.58 1.57 -11.00
C ALA A 34 8.98 0.37 -10.12
N ALA A 35 8.93 0.51 -8.79
CA ALA A 35 9.18 -0.60 -7.87
C ALA A 35 8.18 -1.75 -8.07
N ALA A 36 6.89 -1.45 -8.24
CA ALA A 36 5.87 -2.46 -8.53
C ALA A 36 6.18 -3.20 -9.84
N LEU A 37 6.54 -2.49 -10.89
CA LEU A 37 6.86 -3.09 -12.19
C LEU A 37 8.10 -3.99 -12.14
N LEU A 38 9.15 -3.57 -11.43
CA LEU A 38 10.38 -4.36 -11.25
C LEU A 38 10.16 -5.65 -10.45
N LEU A 39 9.36 -5.61 -9.39
CA LEU A 39 9.08 -6.75 -8.53
C LEU A 39 8.26 -7.84 -9.21
N SER A 40 7.45 -7.51 -10.21
CA SER A 40 6.65 -8.49 -10.95
C SER A 40 7.49 -9.52 -11.73
N GLY A 41 8.72 -9.17 -12.12
CA GLY A 41 9.65 -10.05 -12.83
C GLY A 41 10.35 -11.10 -11.96
N CYS A 42 10.35 -10.95 -10.63
CA CYS A 42 11.12 -11.81 -9.72
C CYS A 42 10.33 -13.02 -9.21
N ARG A 43 9.02 -13.08 -9.37
CA ARG A 43 8.18 -14.17 -8.87
C ARG A 43 8.22 -15.37 -9.82
N LYS A 44 8.80 -16.50 -9.40
CA LYS A 44 8.77 -17.76 -10.16
C LYS A 44 7.34 -18.26 -10.28
N GLY A 45 6.77 -18.15 -11.49
CA GLY A 45 5.49 -18.78 -11.78
C GLY A 45 5.61 -20.31 -11.72
N ASN A 46 4.84 -20.97 -10.86
CA ASN A 46 4.59 -22.40 -10.95
C ASN A 46 3.70 -22.64 -12.20
N GLY A 47 4.35 -22.75 -13.35
CA GLY A 47 3.71 -23.08 -14.61
C GLY A 47 3.51 -24.57 -14.71
N ASP A 48 2.30 -25.04 -14.48
CA ASP A 48 1.88 -26.40 -14.83
C ASP A 48 1.82 -26.55 -16.34
N SER A 49 2.76 -27.33 -16.91
CA SER A 49 2.85 -27.63 -18.34
C SER A 49 1.83 -28.69 -18.71
N GLY A 50 0.58 -28.30 -18.84
CA GLY A 50 -0.49 -29.15 -19.39
C GLY A 50 -0.52 -29.06 -20.91
N SER A 51 0.11 -30.01 -21.59
CA SER A 51 -0.04 -30.26 -23.02
C SER A 51 -1.51 -30.56 -23.35
N MET A 52 -2.17 -29.70 -24.14
CA MET A 52 -3.46 -30.04 -24.72
C MET A 52 -3.39 -30.12 -26.23
N SER A 53 -3.55 -31.35 -26.68
CA SER A 53 -3.82 -31.75 -28.06
C SER A 53 -5.21 -31.31 -28.51
N SER A 54 -5.28 -30.78 -29.70
CA SER A 54 -6.49 -30.37 -30.40
C SER A 54 -7.35 -31.54 -30.87
N SER A 55 -8.69 -31.44 -30.79
CA SER A 55 -9.57 -31.82 -31.91
C SER A 55 -11.05 -31.51 -31.66
N ASN A 56 -11.62 -30.85 -32.66
CA ASN A 56 -12.96 -30.96 -33.31
C ASN A 56 -14.27 -30.61 -32.58
N ALA A 57 -14.83 -29.64 -33.19
CA ALA A 57 -16.20 -29.26 -33.63
C ALA A 57 -17.41 -30.23 -33.39
N MET A 58 -18.54 -29.72 -32.95
CA MET A 58 -19.84 -29.53 -33.62
C MET A 58 -21.05 -29.50 -32.64
N SER A 59 -21.87 -28.47 -32.90
CA SER A 59 -23.33 -28.46 -32.96
C SER A 59 -24.21 -28.50 -31.69
N GLY A 60 -24.79 -27.35 -31.41
CA GLY A 60 -26.22 -27.06 -31.26
C GLY A 60 -27.04 -27.76 -30.17
N SER A 61 -27.39 -27.00 -29.12
CA SER A 61 -28.72 -27.07 -28.53
C SER A 61 -28.98 -25.83 -27.66
N SER A 62 -30.07 -25.14 -27.92
CA SER A 62 -30.63 -24.04 -27.15
C SER A 62 -31.07 -24.52 -25.78
N GLY A 63 -30.30 -24.23 -24.77
CA GLY A 63 -30.65 -24.34 -23.37
C GLY A 63 -30.54 -22.96 -22.72
N SER A 64 -31.65 -22.54 -22.09
CA SER A 64 -31.74 -21.29 -21.34
C SER A 64 -30.65 -21.29 -20.25
N ALA A 65 -29.54 -20.65 -20.53
CA ALA A 65 -28.47 -20.47 -19.57
C ALA A 65 -28.91 -19.38 -18.60
N SER A 66 -29.13 -19.78 -17.36
CA SER A 66 -29.05 -18.87 -16.22
C SER A 66 -27.74 -18.10 -16.32
N THR A 67 -27.79 -16.84 -16.69
CA THR A 67 -26.64 -15.94 -16.64
C THR A 67 -26.28 -15.71 -15.18
N THR A 68 -25.42 -16.55 -14.64
CA THR A 68 -24.59 -16.17 -13.53
C THR A 68 -23.79 -14.97 -14.03
N GLN A 69 -24.11 -13.76 -13.56
CA GLN A 69 -23.23 -12.60 -13.79
C GLN A 69 -21.89 -12.94 -13.11
N THR A 70 -20.97 -13.45 -13.89
CA THR A 70 -19.57 -13.53 -13.46
C THR A 70 -19.11 -12.09 -13.31
N GLY A 71 -18.91 -11.65 -12.05
CA GLY A 71 -18.31 -10.37 -11.76
C GLY A 71 -16.97 -10.26 -12.49
N GLY A 72 -16.63 -9.06 -12.99
CA GLY A 72 -15.31 -8.82 -13.59
C GLY A 72 -14.19 -9.06 -12.57
N TRP A 73 -12.98 -9.31 -13.07
CA TRP A 73 -11.76 -9.34 -12.25
C TRP A 73 -11.56 -8.01 -11.56
N LYS A 74 -11.10 -8.04 -10.29
CA LYS A 74 -10.95 -6.84 -9.48
C LYS A 74 -9.55 -6.75 -8.89
N THR A 75 -9.00 -5.55 -8.87
CA THR A 75 -7.74 -5.22 -8.19
C THR A 75 -8.05 -4.50 -6.90
N GLY A 76 -7.39 -4.87 -5.82
CA GLY A 76 -7.54 -4.21 -4.52
C GLY A 76 -6.21 -3.85 -3.89
N LEU A 77 -6.21 -2.78 -3.09
CA LEU A 77 -5.10 -2.31 -2.29
C LEU A 77 -5.54 -2.15 -0.84
N GLY A 78 -4.77 -2.71 0.08
CA GLY A 78 -4.94 -2.54 1.52
C GLY A 78 -3.64 -2.07 2.15
N ILE A 79 -3.71 -0.97 2.91
CA ILE A 79 -2.59 -0.40 3.65
C ILE A 79 -3.00 -0.33 5.11
N LEU A 80 -2.20 -0.89 6.00
CA LEU A 80 -2.31 -0.75 7.44
C LEU A 80 -1.07 -0.03 7.94
N THR A 81 -1.24 1.20 8.41
CA THR A 81 -0.15 1.96 9.02
C THR A 81 -0.47 2.24 10.47
N GLU A 82 0.43 1.84 11.34
CA GLU A 82 0.38 2.07 12.79
C GLU A 82 1.60 2.88 13.20
N ALA A 83 1.44 3.71 14.21
CA ALA A 83 2.53 4.40 14.87
C ALA A 83 2.51 4.10 16.36
N SER A 84 3.68 3.95 16.95
CA SER A 84 3.84 3.73 18.39
C SER A 84 5.03 4.51 18.92
N ASP A 85 5.03 4.75 20.23
CA ASP A 85 6.13 5.45 20.90
C ASP A 85 6.54 4.76 22.20
N GLU A 86 7.82 4.83 22.50
CA GLU A 86 8.40 4.43 23.76
C GLU A 86 9.50 5.43 24.15
N ALA A 87 9.22 6.26 25.16
CA ALA A 87 10.13 7.29 25.67
C ALA A 87 10.63 8.25 24.55
N ARG A 88 11.79 7.99 23.98
CA ARG A 88 12.44 8.83 22.95
C ARG A 88 12.57 8.14 21.60
N THR A 89 11.84 7.08 21.42
CA THR A 89 11.79 6.32 20.17
C THR A 89 10.35 6.26 19.69
N GLY A 90 10.13 6.45 18.41
CA GLY A 90 8.84 6.20 17.77
C GLY A 90 9.03 5.28 16.59
N THR A 91 8.06 4.42 16.35
CA THR A 91 8.05 3.49 15.23
C THR A 91 6.83 3.73 14.37
N ILE A 92 7.05 3.80 13.07
CA ILE A 92 6.00 3.77 12.05
C ILE A 92 6.10 2.43 11.37
N HIS A 93 5.03 1.65 11.42
CA HIS A 93 4.95 0.31 10.85
C HIS A 93 3.84 0.27 9.81
N THR A 94 4.16 -0.16 8.60
CA THR A 94 3.22 -0.25 7.50
C THR A 94 3.25 -1.62 6.85
N ILE A 95 2.08 -2.21 6.69
CA ILE A 95 1.86 -3.41 5.88
C ILE A 95 1.00 -3.02 4.70
N ALA A 96 1.44 -3.44 3.52
CA ALA A 96 0.72 -3.25 2.26
C ALA A 96 0.37 -4.60 1.63
N ALA A 97 -0.84 -4.71 1.12
CA ALA A 97 -1.34 -5.87 0.39
C ALA A 97 -1.98 -5.45 -0.93
N ALA A 98 -1.56 -6.06 -2.03
CA ALA A 98 -2.23 -5.99 -3.31
C ALA A 98 -2.90 -7.33 -3.60
N VAL A 99 -4.15 -7.31 -4.09
CA VAL A 99 -4.92 -8.51 -4.41
C VAL A 99 -5.52 -8.42 -5.80
N LEU A 100 -5.59 -9.57 -6.45
CA LEU A 100 -6.40 -9.80 -7.65
C LEU A 100 -7.51 -10.77 -7.30
N LEU A 101 -8.76 -10.35 -7.42
CA LEU A 101 -9.93 -11.20 -7.28
C LEU A 101 -10.42 -11.66 -8.66
N ASP A 102 -10.70 -12.94 -8.79
CA ASP A 102 -11.27 -13.52 -10.02
C ASP A 102 -12.75 -13.18 -10.20
N GLY A 103 -13.35 -13.66 -11.31
CA GLY A 103 -14.76 -13.46 -11.61
C GLY A 103 -15.74 -14.14 -10.63
N GLU A 104 -15.27 -15.04 -9.79
CA GLU A 104 -16.02 -15.67 -8.70
C GLU A 104 -15.82 -14.96 -7.36
N GLY A 105 -14.93 -13.95 -7.30
CA GLY A 105 -14.58 -13.19 -6.11
C GLY A 105 -13.55 -13.87 -5.22
N LYS A 106 -12.82 -14.87 -5.71
CA LYS A 106 -11.75 -15.54 -5.00
C LYS A 106 -10.40 -14.84 -5.26
N LEU A 107 -9.49 -14.96 -4.32
CA LEU A 107 -8.11 -14.52 -4.45
C LEU A 107 -7.42 -15.31 -5.58
N ALA A 108 -7.07 -14.63 -6.66
CA ALA A 108 -6.35 -15.22 -7.80
C ALA A 108 -4.85 -14.96 -7.70
N ASP A 109 -4.46 -13.84 -7.12
CA ASP A 109 -3.07 -13.49 -6.83
C ASP A 109 -3.01 -12.50 -5.66
N VAL A 110 -1.93 -12.56 -4.86
CA VAL A 110 -1.70 -11.70 -3.70
C VAL A 110 -0.24 -11.31 -3.65
N MET A 111 0.06 -10.07 -3.33
CA MET A 111 1.41 -9.61 -3.05
C MET A 111 1.43 -8.77 -1.77
N LEU A 112 2.46 -8.97 -0.95
CA LEU A 112 2.63 -8.34 0.34
C LEU A 112 3.97 -7.63 0.42
N ASP A 113 4.00 -6.51 1.15
CA ASP A 113 5.25 -5.88 1.57
C ASP A 113 5.08 -5.23 2.94
N GLU A 114 6.19 -4.92 3.59
CA GLU A 114 6.22 -4.34 4.92
C GLU A 114 7.38 -3.36 5.07
N LEU A 115 7.07 -2.20 5.64
CA LEU A 115 8.02 -1.16 6.00
C LEU A 115 7.97 -0.91 7.51
N GLU A 116 9.14 -0.79 8.11
CA GLU A 116 9.31 -0.34 9.49
C GLU A 116 10.33 0.80 9.53
N VAL A 117 9.93 1.91 10.13
CA VAL A 117 10.72 3.13 10.28
C VAL A 117 10.83 3.46 11.75
N GLU A 118 12.05 3.52 12.28
CA GLU A 118 12.34 3.95 13.63
C GLU A 118 12.89 5.38 13.64
N VAL A 119 12.29 6.23 14.45
CA VAL A 119 12.71 7.62 14.69
C VAL A 119 13.14 7.75 16.15
N THR A 120 14.28 8.37 16.38
CA THR A 120 14.76 8.61 17.76
C THR A 120 14.97 10.09 18.01
N ALA A 121 14.89 10.50 19.28
CA ALA A 121 15.21 11.85 19.70
C ALA A 121 16.20 11.83 20.88
N ASP A 122 17.09 12.81 20.95
CA ASP A 122 17.94 13.00 22.12
C ASP A 122 17.24 13.83 23.22
N GLY A 123 17.87 13.94 24.40
CA GLY A 123 17.31 14.70 25.52
C GLY A 123 17.27 16.22 25.33
N LYS A 124 17.51 16.71 24.13
CA LYS A 124 17.43 18.14 23.73
C LYS A 124 16.48 18.32 22.53
N GLY A 125 15.66 17.32 22.24
CA GLY A 125 14.69 17.38 21.14
C GLY A 125 15.33 17.30 19.74
N VAL A 126 16.59 16.86 19.61
CA VAL A 126 17.20 16.64 18.28
C VAL A 126 16.75 15.29 17.75
N VAL A 127 16.09 15.32 16.60
CA VAL A 127 15.50 14.16 15.94
C VAL A 127 16.53 13.49 15.02
N THR A 128 16.57 12.17 15.08
CA THR A 128 17.32 11.34 14.13
C THR A 128 16.34 10.51 13.32
N MET A 129 16.21 10.84 12.04
CA MET A 129 15.48 10.06 11.05
C MET A 129 16.39 8.94 10.50
N PRO A 130 15.83 7.77 10.14
CA PRO A 130 16.61 6.74 9.47
C PRO A 130 17.11 7.21 8.09
N THR A 131 18.12 6.55 7.59
CA THR A 131 18.67 6.79 6.24
C THR A 131 18.27 5.70 5.24
N ASP A 132 17.69 4.60 5.70
CA ASP A 132 17.23 3.47 4.90
C ASP A 132 15.71 3.28 5.07
N TYR A 133 14.97 3.56 4.02
CA TYR A 133 13.51 3.43 3.94
C TYR A 133 13.08 2.23 3.10
N ARG A 134 14.02 1.33 2.76
CA ARG A 134 13.67 0.11 2.04
C ARG A 134 12.73 -0.76 2.84
N THR A 135 11.73 -1.33 2.16
CA THR A 135 10.83 -2.33 2.72
C THR A 135 11.57 -3.64 3.01
N LYS A 136 10.91 -4.57 3.70
CA LYS A 136 11.49 -5.91 3.94
C LYS A 136 11.74 -6.64 2.63
N ARG A 137 10.87 -6.49 1.63
CA ARG A 137 11.07 -7.08 0.30
C ARG A 137 12.25 -6.44 -0.43
N GLN A 138 12.38 -5.12 -0.41
CA GLN A 138 13.49 -4.39 -1.03
C GLN A 138 14.84 -4.67 -0.35
N LYS A 139 14.84 -4.93 0.96
CA LYS A 139 16.04 -5.34 1.70
C LYS A 139 16.50 -6.75 1.30
N GLY A 140 15.58 -7.62 0.89
CA GLY A 140 15.93 -8.99 0.49
C GLY A 140 16.79 -9.68 1.54
N ASP A 141 17.99 -10.14 1.15
CA ASP A 141 18.94 -10.83 2.05
C ASP A 141 19.55 -9.91 3.13
N ASP A 142 19.50 -8.58 2.95
CA ASP A 142 19.92 -7.62 3.98
C ASP A 142 18.96 -7.63 5.19
N TYR A 143 17.72 -8.12 5.02
CA TYR A 143 16.83 -8.37 6.14
C TYR A 143 17.13 -9.76 6.76
N PRO A 144 17.65 -9.84 7.99
CA PRO A 144 18.35 -11.03 8.49
C PRO A 144 17.43 -12.18 8.94
N LEU A 145 16.24 -12.32 8.34
CA LEU A 145 15.28 -13.34 8.75
C LEU A 145 15.76 -14.78 8.43
N ALA A 146 16.36 -15.01 7.26
CA ALA A 146 16.79 -16.35 6.83
C ALA A 146 17.74 -17.00 7.84
N ALA A 147 18.61 -16.23 8.47
CA ALA A 147 19.53 -16.73 9.50
C ALA A 147 18.80 -17.14 10.79
N ALA A 148 17.74 -16.42 11.17
CA ALA A 148 16.97 -16.65 12.37
C ALA A 148 15.81 -17.65 12.19
N SER A 149 15.29 -17.78 10.98
CA SER A 149 14.16 -18.66 10.65
C SER A 149 14.55 -20.14 10.70
N SER A 150 13.67 -20.96 11.27
CA SER A 150 13.82 -22.43 11.22
C SER A 150 13.74 -22.99 9.80
N LEU A 151 13.02 -22.32 8.91
CA LEU A 151 12.87 -22.69 7.50
C LEU A 151 14.07 -22.27 6.65
N LYS A 152 14.98 -21.43 7.17
CA LYS A 152 16.08 -20.83 6.41
C LYS A 152 15.65 -20.04 5.17
N LYS A 153 14.40 -19.56 5.19
CA LYS A 153 13.79 -18.69 4.17
C LYS A 153 13.85 -17.23 4.62
N GLY A 154 14.08 -16.32 3.67
CA GLY A 154 13.99 -14.89 3.85
C GLY A 154 12.54 -14.42 4.07
N TRP A 155 12.38 -13.13 4.36
CA TRP A 155 11.05 -12.58 4.60
C TRP A 155 10.17 -12.65 3.34
N ALA A 156 10.70 -12.26 2.19
CA ALA A 156 9.97 -12.26 0.93
C ALA A 156 9.49 -13.67 0.54
N GLU A 157 10.34 -14.68 0.71
CA GLU A 157 9.96 -16.08 0.42
C GLU A 157 8.82 -16.55 1.32
N GLN A 158 8.85 -16.20 2.62
CA GLN A 158 7.79 -16.60 3.55
C GLN A 158 6.49 -15.80 3.33
N ALA A 159 6.59 -14.53 2.93
CA ALA A 159 5.43 -13.72 2.55
C ALA A 159 4.79 -14.23 1.24
N ASP A 160 5.59 -14.70 0.29
CA ASP A 160 5.11 -15.33 -0.94
C ASP A 160 4.42 -16.67 -0.66
N ASP A 161 4.99 -17.52 0.21
CA ASP A 161 4.34 -18.78 0.64
C ASP A 161 2.98 -18.52 1.32
N PHE A 162 2.89 -17.45 2.13
CA PHE A 162 1.61 -17.03 2.71
C PHE A 162 0.63 -16.55 1.64
N ALA A 163 1.06 -15.74 0.70
CA ALA A 163 0.25 -15.26 -0.40
C ALA A 163 -0.25 -16.40 -1.29
N ASP A 164 0.61 -17.37 -1.60
CA ASP A 164 0.27 -18.55 -2.38
C ASP A 164 -0.75 -19.45 -1.64
N TYR A 165 -0.63 -19.59 -0.31
CA TYR A 165 -1.59 -20.31 0.52
C TYR A 165 -2.99 -19.70 0.46
N LEU A 166 -3.11 -18.36 0.34
CA LEU A 166 -4.39 -17.67 0.22
C LEU A 166 -5.05 -17.83 -1.16
N THR A 167 -4.29 -18.19 -2.19
CA THR A 167 -4.80 -18.29 -3.56
C THR A 167 -5.90 -19.35 -3.68
N GLY A 168 -7.04 -18.97 -4.28
CA GLY A 168 -8.24 -19.78 -4.41
C GLY A 168 -9.23 -19.66 -3.25
N MET A 169 -8.86 -19.01 -2.15
CA MET A 169 -9.77 -18.71 -1.04
C MET A 169 -10.69 -17.55 -1.37
N THR A 170 -11.87 -17.54 -0.73
CA THR A 170 -12.69 -16.33 -0.69
C THR A 170 -12.10 -15.35 0.33
N PRO A 171 -12.41 -14.03 0.24
CA PRO A 171 -12.02 -13.05 1.25
C PRO A 171 -12.40 -13.44 2.68
N GLU A 172 -13.58 -14.05 2.85
CA GLU A 172 -14.06 -14.52 4.14
C GLU A 172 -13.20 -15.67 4.68
N GLN A 173 -12.84 -16.65 3.82
CA GLN A 173 -11.96 -17.75 4.21
C GLN A 173 -10.59 -17.24 4.62
N ALA A 174 -10.01 -16.33 3.84
CA ALA A 174 -8.72 -15.71 4.15
C ALA A 174 -8.76 -14.95 5.49
N SER A 175 -9.84 -14.19 5.76
CA SER A 175 -9.98 -13.41 7.00
C SER A 175 -10.19 -14.29 8.25
N MET A 176 -10.64 -15.53 8.09
CA MET A 176 -10.89 -16.50 9.17
C MET A 176 -9.67 -17.36 9.50
N LEU A 177 -8.52 -17.15 8.86
CA LEU A 177 -7.30 -17.90 9.19
C LEU A 177 -6.96 -17.75 10.68
N GLU A 178 -6.84 -18.88 11.36
CA GLU A 178 -6.49 -18.88 12.78
C GLU A 178 -5.01 -18.61 12.97
N THR A 179 -4.72 -17.78 13.97
CA THR A 179 -3.34 -17.48 14.42
C THR A 179 -3.21 -17.80 15.91
N ASP A 180 -1.99 -18.07 16.33
CA ASP A 180 -1.66 -18.21 17.75
C ASP A 180 -1.58 -16.83 18.44
N LYS A 181 -1.26 -16.82 19.73
CA LYS A 181 -1.11 -15.60 20.53
C LYS A 181 0.01 -14.65 20.05
N ASP A 182 0.91 -15.14 19.25
CA ASP A 182 2.03 -14.38 18.67
C ASP A 182 1.72 -13.97 17.22
N GLY A 183 0.48 -14.16 16.74
CA GLY A 183 0.02 -13.80 15.40
C GLY A 183 0.54 -14.73 14.29
N LYS A 184 1.12 -15.89 14.64
CA LYS A 184 1.60 -16.88 13.67
C LYS A 184 0.49 -17.84 13.28
N ALA A 185 0.55 -18.36 12.06
CA ALA A 185 -0.39 -19.37 11.61
C ALA A 185 -0.39 -20.60 12.52
N THR A 186 -1.56 -21.26 12.63
CA THR A 186 -1.71 -22.55 13.34
C THR A 186 -1.85 -23.71 12.37
N ASP A 187 -2.15 -23.44 11.10
CA ASP A 187 -2.29 -24.46 10.06
C ASP A 187 -0.93 -25.08 9.69
N ALA A 188 -0.86 -26.42 9.65
CA ALA A 188 0.39 -27.14 9.43
C ALA A 188 0.96 -26.99 8.02
N ASP A 189 0.07 -26.87 7.00
CA ASP A 189 0.50 -26.72 5.62
C ASP A 189 1.12 -25.33 5.44
N LEU A 190 0.50 -24.27 5.98
CA LEU A 190 1.06 -22.94 5.97
C LEU A 190 2.37 -22.85 6.77
N LEU A 191 2.45 -23.46 7.95
CA LEU A 191 3.67 -23.48 8.77
C LEU A 191 4.86 -24.15 8.09
N SER A 192 4.63 -25.02 7.11
CA SER A 192 5.71 -25.63 6.32
C SER A 192 6.43 -24.63 5.42
N GLY A 193 5.80 -23.53 5.05
CA GLY A 193 6.33 -22.47 4.21
C GLY A 193 6.55 -21.14 4.93
N CYS A 194 5.75 -20.83 5.94
CA CYS A 194 5.69 -19.51 6.56
C CYS A 194 5.65 -19.64 8.09
N THR A 195 6.59 -19.03 8.78
CA THR A 195 6.69 -18.98 10.25
C THR A 195 6.75 -17.54 10.78
N ILE A 196 6.61 -16.55 9.92
CA ILE A 196 6.46 -15.15 10.32
C ILE A 196 5.08 -14.91 10.90
N ARG A 197 4.91 -13.79 11.54
CA ARG A 197 3.60 -13.31 12.01
C ARG A 197 2.73 -12.99 10.78
N VAL A 198 1.48 -13.48 10.74
CA VAL A 198 0.58 -13.38 9.57
C VAL A 198 -0.75 -12.70 9.87
N ASP A 199 -1.08 -12.43 11.13
CA ASP A 199 -2.34 -11.81 11.53
C ASP A 199 -2.56 -10.44 10.86
N GLN A 200 -1.56 -9.57 10.90
CA GLN A 200 -1.66 -8.25 10.27
C GLN A 200 -1.62 -8.33 8.72
N TYR A 201 -0.90 -9.29 8.13
CA TYR A 201 -0.95 -9.51 6.68
C TYR A 201 -2.34 -9.98 6.24
N ARG A 202 -2.95 -10.91 7.00
CA ARG A 202 -4.35 -11.33 6.81
C ARG A 202 -5.28 -10.12 6.81
N ASP A 203 -5.12 -9.21 7.78
CA ASP A 203 -5.97 -8.04 7.94
C ASP A 203 -5.75 -7.03 6.79
N ALA A 204 -4.50 -6.85 6.31
CA ALA A 204 -4.19 -6.05 5.12
C ALA A 204 -4.82 -6.64 3.84
N VAL A 205 -4.76 -7.98 3.67
CA VAL A 205 -5.44 -8.68 2.56
C VAL A 205 -6.96 -8.50 2.64
N ALA A 206 -7.56 -8.63 3.83
CA ALA A 206 -8.99 -8.40 4.01
C ALA A 206 -9.40 -6.96 3.63
N LYS A 207 -8.58 -5.96 4.01
CA LYS A 207 -8.77 -4.56 3.61
C LYS A 207 -8.65 -4.41 2.09
N ALA A 208 -7.64 -5.02 1.47
CA ALA A 208 -7.45 -5.00 0.01
C ALA A 208 -8.66 -5.61 -0.72
N CYS A 209 -9.18 -6.73 -0.23
CA CYS A 209 -10.39 -7.35 -0.79
C CYS A 209 -11.63 -6.45 -0.67
N THR A 210 -11.77 -5.75 0.45
CA THR A 210 -12.88 -4.80 0.68
C THR A 210 -12.81 -3.63 -0.30
N ASN A 211 -11.62 -3.15 -0.61
CA ASN A 211 -11.37 -2.03 -1.51
C ASN A 211 -11.32 -2.45 -2.99
N ALA A 212 -11.45 -3.76 -3.30
CA ALA A 212 -11.24 -4.25 -4.66
C ALA A 212 -12.31 -3.75 -5.65
N ALA A 213 -11.86 -3.22 -6.77
CA ALA A 213 -12.69 -2.64 -7.82
C ALA A 213 -12.33 -3.21 -9.21
N ALA A 214 -13.33 -3.22 -10.12
CA ALA A 214 -13.16 -3.65 -11.51
C ALA A 214 -12.55 -2.51 -12.33
N LEU A 215 -11.22 -2.47 -12.39
CA LEU A 215 -10.44 -1.38 -12.98
C LEU A 215 -9.81 -1.74 -14.33
N GLY A 216 -10.01 -2.97 -14.82
CA GLY A 216 -9.47 -3.40 -16.12
C GLY A 216 -8.68 -4.69 -16.05
N ALA A 217 -8.40 -5.22 -14.86
CA ALA A 217 -7.75 -6.51 -14.69
C ALA A 217 -8.53 -7.65 -15.35
N ALA A 218 -7.84 -8.65 -15.85
CA ALA A 218 -8.38 -9.77 -16.60
C ALA A 218 -7.80 -11.12 -16.13
N LYS A 219 -8.38 -12.20 -16.64
CA LYS A 219 -7.86 -13.54 -16.39
C LYS A 219 -6.45 -13.70 -16.96
N GLY A 220 -5.53 -14.15 -16.12
CA GLY A 220 -4.13 -14.36 -16.48
C GLY A 220 -3.22 -13.20 -16.13
N ASP A 221 -3.77 -12.05 -15.72
CA ASP A 221 -2.99 -10.96 -15.14
C ASP A 221 -2.38 -11.38 -13.81
N ARG A 222 -1.31 -10.70 -13.43
CA ARG A 222 -0.63 -10.88 -12.15
C ARG A 222 -0.62 -9.57 -11.38
N VAL A 223 -0.78 -9.66 -10.07
CA VAL A 223 -0.66 -8.49 -9.19
C VAL A 223 0.80 -8.15 -8.91
N SER A 224 1.07 -6.87 -8.78
CA SER A 224 2.35 -6.33 -8.33
C SER A 224 2.11 -5.20 -7.33
N LEU A 225 3.06 -5.00 -6.42
CA LEU A 225 2.98 -4.04 -5.34
C LEU A 225 4.28 -3.25 -5.24
N GLY A 226 4.19 -1.93 -5.29
CA GLY A 226 5.30 -1.02 -5.03
C GLY A 226 5.05 -0.22 -3.75
N VAL A 227 6.07 -0.11 -2.93
CA VAL A 227 6.06 0.68 -1.69
C VAL A 227 7.32 1.53 -1.66
N GLU A 228 7.14 2.84 -1.54
CA GLU A 228 8.24 3.78 -1.41
C GLU A 228 7.99 4.72 -0.23
N ALA A 229 9.04 5.06 0.49
CA ALA A 229 8.95 5.99 1.61
C ALA A 229 10.16 6.91 1.69
N GLU A 230 9.94 8.12 2.21
CA GLU A 230 11.01 9.08 2.46
C GLU A 230 10.74 9.95 3.69
N ASN A 231 11.79 10.61 4.17
CA ASN A 231 11.67 11.63 5.21
C ASN A 231 11.04 12.90 4.64
N ALA A 232 9.89 13.28 5.18
CA ALA A 232 9.18 14.52 4.85
C ALA A 232 9.31 15.60 5.93
N SER A 233 10.04 15.35 7.02
CA SER A 233 10.21 16.28 8.13
C SER A 233 10.86 17.60 7.67
N SER A 234 10.26 18.72 8.05
CA SER A 234 10.80 20.06 7.73
C SER A 234 11.86 20.52 8.71
N ASP A 235 11.80 20.08 9.95
CA ASP A 235 12.66 20.42 11.06
C ASP A 235 13.24 19.15 11.72
N ILE A 236 14.37 19.29 12.40
CA ILE A 236 15.04 18.19 13.11
C ILE A 236 15.34 18.52 14.57
N THR A 237 14.89 19.66 15.06
CA THR A 237 15.14 20.06 16.47
C THR A 237 13.90 20.73 17.04
N ALA A 238 13.32 20.10 18.06
CA ALA A 238 12.25 20.66 18.84
C ALA A 238 12.77 21.72 19.82
N THR A 239 11.92 22.68 20.15
CA THR A 239 12.22 23.76 21.11
C THR A 239 11.06 23.92 22.08
N ASP A 240 11.24 24.66 23.18
CA ASP A 240 10.18 24.94 24.14
C ASP A 240 8.93 25.58 23.51
N ASP A 241 9.11 26.27 22.36
CA ASP A 241 8.04 26.97 21.67
C ASP A 241 7.45 26.17 20.49
N LYS A 242 8.13 25.08 20.03
CA LYS A 242 7.76 24.34 18.83
C LYS A 242 8.24 22.89 18.87
N ASP A 243 7.27 21.99 18.84
CA ASP A 243 7.52 20.56 18.60
C ASP A 243 7.94 20.31 17.14
N VAL A 244 8.62 19.19 16.91
CA VAL A 244 8.93 18.68 15.57
C VAL A 244 7.94 17.61 15.20
N ASN A 245 7.41 17.67 13.96
CA ASN A 245 6.74 16.55 13.33
C ASN A 245 7.76 15.78 12.50
N ALA A 246 8.15 14.61 13.00
CA ALA A 246 8.96 13.66 12.24
C ALA A 246 8.03 12.86 11.31
N GLU A 247 7.92 13.37 10.10
CA GLU A 247 6.97 12.87 9.09
C GLU A 247 7.66 11.95 8.08
N VAL A 248 6.97 10.90 7.72
CA VAL A 248 7.36 9.96 6.67
C VAL A 248 6.29 9.97 5.59
N ASP A 249 6.66 10.35 4.37
CA ASP A 249 5.81 10.17 3.21
C ASP A 249 5.91 8.71 2.74
N LEU A 250 4.77 8.04 2.68
CA LEU A 250 4.64 6.65 2.26
C LEU A 250 3.70 6.56 1.07
N THR A 251 4.19 6.11 -0.06
CA THR A 251 3.40 5.86 -1.28
C THR A 251 3.33 4.37 -1.56
N VAL A 252 2.14 3.88 -1.85
CA VAL A 252 1.88 2.48 -2.16
C VAL A 252 1.06 2.37 -3.45
N VAL A 253 1.49 1.50 -4.36
CA VAL A 253 0.81 1.26 -5.63
C VAL A 253 0.60 -0.24 -5.85
N ALA A 254 -0.65 -0.64 -6.06
CA ALA A 254 -1.00 -1.95 -6.58
C ALA A 254 -1.22 -1.87 -8.09
N LEU A 255 -0.60 -2.76 -8.84
CA LEU A 255 -0.76 -2.89 -10.29
C LEU A 255 -1.25 -4.29 -10.62
N THR A 256 -1.97 -4.44 -11.75
CA THR A 256 -2.06 -5.72 -12.45
C THR A 256 -1.42 -5.61 -13.82
N LEU A 257 -0.71 -6.64 -14.19
CA LEU A 257 0.06 -6.72 -15.43
C LEU A 257 -0.39 -7.91 -16.25
N ASP A 258 -0.55 -7.70 -17.55
CA ASP A 258 -0.79 -8.79 -18.52
C ASP A 258 0.49 -9.60 -18.81
N ALA A 259 0.38 -10.60 -19.68
CA ALA A 259 1.50 -11.46 -20.08
C ALA A 259 2.63 -10.71 -20.81
N ASP A 260 2.34 -9.54 -21.38
CA ASP A 260 3.30 -8.69 -22.09
C ASP A 260 3.92 -7.63 -21.15
N GLY A 261 3.59 -7.67 -19.85
CA GLY A 261 4.06 -6.72 -18.82
C GLY A 261 3.44 -5.33 -18.95
N ARG A 262 2.23 -5.24 -19.53
CA ARG A 262 1.50 -3.98 -19.59
C ARG A 262 0.55 -3.84 -18.44
N VAL A 263 0.46 -2.64 -17.90
CA VAL A 263 -0.49 -2.30 -16.83
C VAL A 263 -1.92 -2.46 -17.33
N THR A 264 -2.70 -3.32 -16.70
CA THR A 264 -4.13 -3.51 -16.99
C THR A 264 -5.02 -2.76 -15.99
N SER A 265 -4.58 -2.65 -14.74
CA SER A 265 -5.20 -1.79 -13.72
C SER A 265 -4.16 -1.26 -12.73
N ALA A 266 -4.50 -0.18 -12.04
CA ALA A 266 -3.67 0.41 -11.00
C ALA A 266 -4.53 1.03 -9.90
N ILE A 267 -4.02 1.01 -8.66
CA ILE A 267 -4.53 1.76 -7.50
C ILE A 267 -3.32 2.35 -6.79
N GLY A 268 -3.30 3.66 -6.60
CA GLY A 268 -2.27 4.35 -5.83
C GLY A 268 -2.86 4.99 -4.59
N ASP A 269 -2.18 4.85 -3.46
CA ASP A 269 -2.55 5.47 -2.19
C ASP A 269 -1.30 6.03 -1.49
N MET A 270 -1.50 6.91 -0.53
CA MET A 270 -0.43 7.55 0.22
C MET A 270 -0.84 7.75 1.68
N ALA A 271 0.09 7.55 2.60
CA ALA A 271 -0.06 7.93 4.00
C ALA A 271 1.09 8.86 4.42
N GLU A 272 0.81 9.76 5.35
CA GLU A 272 1.74 10.75 5.89
C GLU A 272 1.77 10.64 7.43
N PRO A 273 2.21 9.49 8.00
CA PRO A 273 2.35 9.37 9.44
C PRO A 273 3.42 10.31 9.97
N ALA A 274 3.11 11.00 11.06
CA ALA A 274 4.03 11.89 11.74
C ALA A 274 4.07 11.60 13.24
N LEU A 275 5.28 11.52 13.79
CA LEU A 275 5.54 11.47 15.23
C LEU A 275 5.80 12.88 15.73
N THR A 276 5.19 13.25 16.84
CA THR A 276 5.45 14.56 17.49
C THR A 276 6.57 14.41 18.50
N ILE A 277 7.61 15.24 18.39
CA ILE A 277 8.78 15.24 19.26
C ILE A 277 8.83 16.56 20.04
N ALA A 278 8.86 16.48 21.37
CA ALA A 278 8.96 17.62 22.27
C ALA A 278 10.41 18.06 22.54
N ALA A 279 10.60 19.24 23.12
CA ALA A 279 11.91 19.82 23.42
C ALA A 279 12.81 18.96 24.33
N ASP A 280 12.21 18.13 25.18
CA ASP A 280 12.92 17.19 26.06
C ASP A 280 13.23 15.83 25.38
N GLY A 281 12.86 15.72 24.11
CA GLY A 281 13.01 14.52 23.29
C GLY A 281 11.90 13.48 23.51
N GLY A 282 10.84 13.80 24.26
CA GLY A 282 9.66 12.93 24.34
C GLY A 282 9.02 12.75 22.97
N VAL A 283 8.77 11.49 22.58
CA VAL A 283 8.09 11.15 21.32
C VAL A 283 6.64 10.81 21.63
N THR A 284 5.72 11.25 20.78
CA THR A 284 4.30 10.92 20.84
C THR A 284 3.83 10.48 19.46
N ALA A 285 3.26 9.28 19.40
CA ALA A 285 2.64 8.74 18.22
C ALA A 285 1.17 9.21 18.08
N PRO A 286 0.66 9.36 16.85
CA PRO A 286 -0.77 9.61 16.63
C PRO A 286 -1.60 8.36 16.98
N ASP A 287 -2.80 8.56 17.51
CA ASP A 287 -3.73 7.46 17.85
C ASP A 287 -4.14 6.64 16.63
N THR A 288 -4.20 7.27 15.46
CA THR A 288 -4.59 6.63 14.19
C THR A 288 -3.87 7.27 13.02
N VAL A 289 -3.46 6.44 12.06
CA VAL A 289 -2.95 6.88 10.76
C VAL A 289 -3.95 6.47 9.69
N ARG A 290 -4.37 7.40 8.86
CA ARG A 290 -5.27 7.17 7.72
C ARG A 290 -4.58 7.55 6.44
N SER A 291 -4.75 6.71 5.42
CA SER A 291 -4.26 7.04 4.07
C SER A 291 -5.10 8.14 3.42
N LYS A 292 -4.59 8.71 2.32
CA LYS A 292 -5.31 9.76 1.58
C LYS A 292 -6.58 9.25 0.92
N LEU A 293 -6.62 7.99 0.47
CA LEU A 293 -7.86 7.37 0.00
C LEU A 293 -8.88 7.23 1.14
N GLU A 294 -8.46 6.85 2.34
CA GLU A 294 -9.34 6.76 3.51
C GLU A 294 -9.83 8.13 4.01
N LEU A 295 -9.03 9.16 3.84
CA LEU A 295 -9.42 10.53 4.14
C LEU A 295 -10.45 11.06 3.12
N GLY A 296 -10.35 10.65 1.85
CA GLY A 296 -11.25 11.07 0.80
C GLY A 296 -11.40 12.61 0.75
N ASP A 297 -12.63 13.11 0.72
CA ASP A 297 -12.89 14.57 0.73
C ASP A 297 -12.40 15.28 2.00
N SER A 298 -12.15 14.56 3.10
CA SER A 298 -11.62 15.14 4.35
C SER A 298 -10.15 15.53 4.24
N TYR A 299 -9.41 15.06 3.22
CA TYR A 299 -8.06 15.52 2.95
C TYR A 299 -8.04 17.00 2.56
N GLY A 300 -9.07 17.47 1.85
CA GLY A 300 -9.35 18.90 1.67
C GLY A 300 -8.51 19.61 0.61
N MET A 301 -7.98 18.87 -0.36
CA MET A 301 -7.12 19.40 -1.42
C MET A 301 -7.88 20.13 -2.53
N ARG A 302 -9.18 19.88 -2.71
CA ARG A 302 -10.00 20.35 -3.85
C ARG A 302 -9.84 21.82 -4.15
N ASN A 303 -9.85 22.67 -3.12
CA ASN A 303 -9.75 24.13 -3.29
C ASN A 303 -8.34 24.63 -3.65
N ALA A 304 -7.31 23.83 -3.38
CA ALA A 304 -5.92 24.12 -3.72
C ALA A 304 -5.52 23.55 -5.08
N SER A 305 -6.28 22.58 -5.57
CA SER A 305 -6.04 21.91 -6.86
C SER A 305 -6.45 22.80 -8.02
N SER A 306 -5.58 22.95 -9.02
CA SER A 306 -5.89 23.66 -10.26
C SER A 306 -6.99 22.99 -11.10
N LEU A 307 -7.21 21.68 -10.91
CA LEU A 307 -8.29 20.92 -11.55
C LEU A 307 -9.56 20.84 -10.68
N GLY A 308 -9.55 21.41 -9.47
CA GLY A 308 -10.67 21.32 -8.54
C GLY A 308 -10.97 19.90 -8.06
N LYS A 309 -9.95 19.05 -8.01
CA LYS A 309 -10.03 17.64 -7.61
C LYS A 309 -9.44 17.41 -6.22
N GLU A 310 -9.97 16.41 -5.52
CA GLU A 310 -9.33 15.85 -4.33
C GLU A 310 -8.14 14.95 -4.70
N TRP A 311 -7.33 14.61 -3.70
CA TRP A 311 -6.14 13.79 -3.91
C TRP A 311 -6.47 12.44 -4.58
N TYR A 312 -7.50 11.76 -4.10
CA TYR A 312 -7.91 10.46 -4.66
C TYR A 312 -8.32 10.55 -6.13
N GLU A 313 -8.98 11.65 -6.55
CA GLU A 313 -9.38 11.86 -7.95
C GLU A 313 -8.17 12.11 -8.87
N HIS A 314 -7.10 12.69 -8.32
CA HIS A 314 -5.82 12.82 -9.01
C HIS A 314 -5.12 11.47 -9.13
N SER A 315 -5.08 10.68 -8.04
CA SER A 315 -4.49 9.34 -8.02
C SER A 315 -5.19 8.42 -9.02
N GLU A 316 -6.53 8.43 -9.05
CA GLU A 316 -7.32 7.71 -10.06
C GLU A 316 -6.98 8.15 -11.49
N GLY A 317 -6.81 9.45 -11.72
CA GLY A 317 -6.39 10.01 -13.01
C GLY A 317 -5.03 9.49 -13.44
N TYR A 318 -4.05 9.50 -12.54
CA TYR A 318 -2.72 8.94 -12.78
C TYR A 318 -2.77 7.42 -13.05
N CYS A 319 -3.42 6.67 -12.20
CA CYS A 319 -3.59 5.24 -12.35
C CYS A 319 -4.27 4.86 -13.68
N SER A 320 -5.25 5.65 -14.11
CA SER A 320 -5.88 5.49 -15.42
C SER A 320 -4.93 5.75 -16.58
N TYR A 321 -4.05 6.74 -16.46
CA TYR A 321 -3.03 7.08 -17.46
C TYR A 321 -1.97 5.97 -17.62
N LEU A 322 -1.71 5.17 -16.60
CA LEU A 322 -0.75 4.06 -16.63
C LEU A 322 -1.23 2.89 -17.50
N LYS A 323 -2.54 2.73 -17.73
CA LYS A 323 -3.09 1.57 -18.43
C LYS A 323 -2.52 1.41 -19.83
N GLY A 324 -2.15 0.17 -20.15
CA GLY A 324 -1.53 -0.21 -21.42
C GLY A 324 -0.04 0.10 -21.53
N LYS A 325 0.54 0.81 -20.54
CA LYS A 325 1.97 1.15 -20.54
C LYS A 325 2.80 -0.02 -19.99
N THR A 326 3.98 -0.17 -20.53
CA THR A 326 5.05 -1.05 -20.02
C THR A 326 5.89 -0.30 -18.99
N GLU A 327 6.74 -1.03 -18.24
CA GLU A 327 7.71 -0.44 -17.29
C GLU A 327 8.51 0.70 -17.92
N LYS A 328 9.06 0.47 -19.13
CA LYS A 328 9.83 1.49 -19.84
C LYS A 328 9.01 2.73 -20.17
N GLU A 329 7.78 2.56 -20.64
CA GLU A 329 6.89 3.68 -20.98
C GLU A 329 6.48 4.46 -19.73
N VAL A 330 6.40 3.82 -18.55
CA VAL A 330 6.18 4.48 -17.25
C VAL A 330 7.43 5.24 -16.82
N ALA A 331 8.60 4.63 -16.93
CA ALA A 331 9.87 5.28 -16.59
C ALA A 331 10.19 6.51 -17.47
N ASP A 332 9.69 6.53 -18.69
CA ASP A 332 9.87 7.63 -19.63
C ASP A 332 8.86 8.78 -19.41
N ILE A 333 7.91 8.68 -18.44
CA ILE A 333 6.95 9.77 -18.12
C ILE A 333 7.71 10.97 -17.56
N PRO A 334 7.58 12.16 -18.16
CA PRO A 334 8.28 13.34 -17.68
C PRO A 334 7.80 13.76 -16.28
N ALA A 335 8.72 13.86 -15.32
CA ALA A 335 8.40 14.29 -13.95
C ALA A 335 8.16 15.81 -13.81
N ASP A 336 8.40 16.59 -14.87
CA ASP A 336 8.27 18.05 -14.88
C ASP A 336 6.85 18.56 -15.18
N GLY A 337 5.90 17.65 -15.38
CA GLY A 337 4.50 17.99 -15.73
C GLY A 337 4.30 18.42 -17.17
N SER A 338 5.30 18.21 -18.05
CA SER A 338 5.21 18.59 -19.47
C SER A 338 4.30 17.67 -20.32
N ASP A 339 3.91 16.50 -19.77
CA ASP A 339 2.95 15.61 -20.43
C ASP A 339 1.53 16.20 -20.31
N ALA A 340 1.00 16.68 -21.44
CA ALA A 340 -0.28 17.38 -21.46
C ALA A 340 -1.47 16.45 -21.19
N ASP A 341 -1.40 15.19 -21.59
CA ASP A 341 -2.48 14.21 -21.37
C ASP A 341 -2.56 13.86 -19.89
N LEU A 342 -1.41 13.66 -19.25
CA LEU A 342 -1.33 13.42 -17.84
C LEU A 342 -1.72 14.66 -17.02
N ALA A 343 -1.26 15.85 -17.40
CA ALA A 343 -1.59 17.11 -16.72
C ALA A 343 -3.10 17.43 -16.73
N ALA A 344 -3.83 16.93 -17.73
CA ALA A 344 -5.28 17.04 -17.77
C ALA A 344 -6.02 16.10 -16.79
N LEU A 345 -5.36 15.05 -16.35
CA LEU A 345 -5.92 14.04 -15.45
C LEU A 345 -5.48 14.24 -14.01
N CYS A 346 -4.23 14.64 -13.83
CA CYS A 346 -3.54 14.67 -12.57
C CYS A 346 -2.58 15.86 -12.50
N THR A 347 -2.66 16.67 -11.43
CA THR A 347 -1.73 17.76 -11.13
C THR A 347 -1.02 17.57 -9.80
N ILE A 348 -1.31 16.48 -9.08
CA ILE A 348 -0.37 15.98 -8.09
C ILE A 348 0.84 15.51 -8.89
N SER A 349 1.97 15.84 -8.41
CA SER A 349 3.18 15.62 -9.20
C SER A 349 3.59 14.15 -9.14
N ILE A 350 4.12 13.76 -10.20
CA ILE A 350 4.47 12.38 -10.52
C ILE A 350 5.97 12.28 -10.53
#